data_0a52be0697fbbb87e58a822cc9e2bfa5
#
_entry.id   0a52be0697fbbb87e58a822cc9e2bfa5
#
_cell.length_a   1.000
_cell.length_b   1.000
_cell.length_c   1.000
_cell.angle_alpha   90.00
_cell.angle_beta   90.00
_cell.angle_gamma   90.00
#
_symmetry.space_group_name_H-M   'P 1'
#
loop_
_entity.id
_entity.type
_entity.pdbx_description
1 polymer ?
#
loop_
_entity_poly.entity_id
_entity_poly.type
_entity_poly.pdbx_seq_one_letter_code
_entity_poly.pdbx_strand_id
1 'polypeptide(L)'
;MYEQGLYLSGLLAIGLMSLAMVLATRPAWLERPLGGMDRIFRVHKWAGILPGVFALLHWLIEMSDDLVKSIFGRGGRPHEEEFGGLLENLREAGEELGEFAIYLVLAMVVLSLLKRFPYKFWRHIHRAMPVLYLMLAFHAAVLAPIAYWTQPAGALLALLLAAGSVAAALSLTGRIGRERRVHGVVTGVSSPAADVTEVVCRLDGDWRGHRAGQFAFVGFDRFEGAHPFTIASADRGDRNVSFQIKALGDYTRQLSSRIAVGQAVTVEGPYGRFVLDRHNRKARQIWVAGGIGVTPFLAWLDALRTRPEDAPAADLHYSTRDLARDPFAARLQGLCAELPSVTLHVHDSSAGSVLTAEHLSAAQGGDRGRPRSAEVWFCRSASLCGTTACRTAAHLGATAALSPGSLRAALKKAKLCARPDGRAQISRRSAR
;
A
#
# COMPACT_ATOMS: atom_id res chain seq x y z
N MET A 1 -36.28 16.01 1.47
CA MET A 1 -34.86 16.14 1.93
C MET A 1 -34.40 14.97 2.78
N TYR A 2 -35.21 14.47 3.73
CA TYR A 2 -34.92 13.31 4.57
C TYR A 2 -34.59 12.05 3.74
N GLU A 3 -35.52 11.56 2.93
CA GLU A 3 -35.32 10.38 2.08
C GLU A 3 -34.12 10.49 1.14
N GLN A 4 -33.94 11.67 0.52
CA GLN A 4 -32.78 11.91 -0.34
C GLN A 4 -31.46 11.81 0.42
N GLY A 5 -31.40 12.33 1.65
CA GLY A 5 -30.23 12.22 2.53
C GLY A 5 -29.97 10.79 2.94
N LEU A 6 -31.01 10.05 3.31
CA LEU A 6 -30.95 8.65 3.70
C LEU A 6 -30.41 7.78 2.57
N TYR A 7 -31.04 7.81 1.40
CA TYR A 7 -30.62 6.99 0.26
C TYR A 7 -29.25 7.40 -0.29
N LEU A 8 -28.90 8.70 -0.31
CA LEU A 8 -27.61 9.16 -0.77
C LEU A 8 -26.48 8.69 0.15
N SER A 9 -26.66 8.80 1.47
CA SER A 9 -25.65 8.34 2.45
C SER A 9 -25.45 6.83 2.39
N GLY A 10 -26.54 6.06 2.26
CA GLY A 10 -26.50 4.61 2.08
C GLY A 10 -25.78 4.20 0.78
N LEU A 11 -26.11 4.86 -0.34
CA LEU A 11 -25.49 4.62 -1.65
C LEU A 11 -23.97 4.91 -1.62
N LEU A 12 -23.56 6.01 -0.99
CA LEU A 12 -22.14 6.35 -0.83
C LEU A 12 -21.41 5.36 0.07
N ALA A 13 -22.04 4.93 1.16
CA ALA A 13 -21.46 3.94 2.07
C ALA A 13 -21.21 2.61 1.34
N ILE A 14 -22.24 2.03 0.73
CA ILE A 14 -22.12 0.72 0.07
C ILE A 14 -21.28 0.79 -1.20
N GLY A 15 -21.35 1.88 -1.96
CA GLY A 15 -20.53 2.08 -3.15
C GLY A 15 -19.04 2.13 -2.85
N LEU A 16 -18.64 2.86 -1.80
CA LEU A 16 -17.25 2.90 -1.35
C LEU A 16 -16.80 1.56 -0.76
N MET A 17 -17.68 0.84 -0.04
CA MET A 17 -17.37 -0.52 0.42
C MET A 17 -17.17 -1.49 -0.74
N SER A 18 -18.01 -1.42 -1.78
CA SER A 18 -17.86 -2.20 -3.00
C SER A 18 -16.50 -1.93 -3.67
N LEU A 19 -16.12 -0.65 -3.78
CA LEU A 19 -14.80 -0.25 -4.27
C LEU A 19 -13.68 -0.82 -3.40
N ALA A 20 -13.81 -0.74 -2.07
CA ALA A 20 -12.82 -1.31 -1.16
C ALA A 20 -12.67 -2.83 -1.35
N MET A 21 -13.78 -3.55 -1.52
CA MET A 21 -13.77 -5.00 -1.79
C MET A 21 -13.05 -5.34 -3.09
N VAL A 22 -13.34 -4.61 -4.19
CA VAL A 22 -12.66 -4.80 -5.47
C VAL A 22 -11.16 -4.51 -5.35
N LEU A 23 -10.76 -3.43 -4.69
CA LEU A 23 -9.35 -3.09 -4.49
C LEU A 23 -8.60 -4.11 -3.62
N ALA A 24 -9.29 -4.76 -2.67
CA ALA A 24 -8.71 -5.82 -1.83
C ALA A 24 -8.30 -7.05 -2.66
N THR A 25 -8.92 -7.31 -3.80
CA THR A 25 -8.54 -8.42 -4.69
C THR A 25 -7.25 -8.18 -5.45
N ARG A 26 -6.69 -6.96 -5.40
CA ARG A 26 -5.42 -6.59 -6.05
C ARG A 26 -5.42 -6.85 -7.56
N PRO A 27 -6.42 -6.39 -8.31
CA PRO A 27 -6.53 -6.71 -9.73
C PRO A 27 -5.38 -6.07 -10.51
N ALA A 28 -4.66 -6.89 -11.30
CA ALA A 28 -3.47 -6.47 -12.02
C ALA A 28 -3.72 -5.33 -13.01
N TRP A 29 -4.90 -5.29 -13.61
CA TRP A 29 -5.27 -4.26 -14.57
C TRP A 29 -5.43 -2.88 -13.92
N LEU A 30 -5.78 -2.80 -12.62
CA LEU A 30 -5.86 -1.54 -11.87
C LEU A 30 -4.48 -1.00 -11.45
N GLU A 31 -3.44 -1.82 -11.45
CA GLU A 31 -2.10 -1.38 -11.05
C GLU A 31 -1.55 -0.28 -11.97
N ARG A 32 -1.83 -0.38 -13.28
CA ARG A 32 -1.37 0.61 -14.27
C ARG A 32 -2.09 1.97 -14.12
N PRO A 33 -3.42 2.05 -14.16
CA PRO A 33 -4.13 3.33 -14.08
C PRO A 33 -3.99 4.00 -12.71
N LEU A 34 -3.95 3.24 -11.61
CA LEU A 34 -3.79 3.77 -10.26
C LEU A 34 -2.33 4.11 -9.92
N GLY A 35 -1.36 3.68 -10.73
CA GLY A 35 0.04 4.07 -10.57
C GLY A 35 0.83 3.22 -9.58
N GLY A 36 0.38 2.00 -9.27
CA GLY A 36 1.08 1.02 -8.44
C GLY A 36 0.25 0.47 -7.28
N MET A 37 0.70 -0.66 -6.74
CA MET A 37 0.00 -1.37 -5.67
C MET A 37 -0.11 -0.55 -4.37
N ASP A 38 0.88 0.26 -4.05
CA ASP A 38 0.87 1.15 -2.89
C ASP A 38 -0.24 2.20 -2.96
N ARG A 39 -0.56 2.70 -4.16
CA ARG A 39 -1.71 3.59 -4.36
C ARG A 39 -3.04 2.83 -4.24
N ILE A 40 -3.10 1.59 -4.75
CA ILE A 40 -4.27 0.72 -4.57
C ILE A 40 -4.57 0.55 -3.07
N PHE A 41 -3.56 0.22 -2.24
CA PHE A 41 -3.76 0.10 -0.80
C PHE A 41 -4.13 1.42 -0.11
N ARG A 42 -3.63 2.55 -0.61
CA ARG A 42 -4.02 3.86 -0.09
C ARG A 42 -5.48 4.19 -0.39
N VAL A 43 -5.92 3.94 -1.62
CA VAL A 43 -7.33 4.11 -2.02
C VAL A 43 -8.22 3.14 -1.24
N HIS A 44 -7.82 1.86 -1.12
CA HIS A 44 -8.53 0.86 -0.29
C HIS A 44 -8.69 1.34 1.16
N LYS A 45 -7.64 1.91 1.76
CA LYS A 45 -7.72 2.45 3.13
C LYS A 45 -8.80 3.53 3.26
N TRP A 46 -8.82 4.50 2.36
CA TRP A 46 -9.82 5.58 2.40
C TRP A 46 -11.20 5.09 2.01
N ALA A 47 -11.30 4.21 1.01
CA ALA A 47 -12.53 3.52 0.64
C ALA A 47 -13.05 2.57 1.74
N GLY A 48 -12.25 2.24 2.75
CA GLY A 48 -12.68 1.51 3.94
C GLY A 48 -13.05 2.41 5.12
N ILE A 49 -12.46 3.61 5.24
CA ILE A 49 -12.75 4.54 6.34
C ILE A 49 -14.00 5.37 6.05
N LEU A 50 -14.11 5.93 4.84
CA LEU A 50 -15.22 6.81 4.45
C LEU A 50 -16.60 6.14 4.52
N PRO A 51 -16.77 4.86 4.14
CA PRO A 51 -18.04 4.16 4.37
C PRO A 51 -18.52 4.20 5.81
N GLY A 52 -17.61 4.09 6.78
CA GLY A 52 -17.97 4.21 8.19
C GLY A 52 -18.55 5.57 8.56
N VAL A 53 -18.05 6.65 7.94
CA VAL A 53 -18.60 8.00 8.13
C VAL A 53 -19.99 8.13 7.48
N PHE A 54 -20.15 7.62 6.26
CA PHE A 54 -21.45 7.66 5.57
C PHE A 54 -22.47 6.71 6.19
N ALA A 55 -22.04 5.55 6.68
CA ALA A 55 -22.91 4.63 7.41
C ALA A 55 -23.38 5.22 8.75
N LEU A 56 -22.49 5.90 9.48
CA LEU A 56 -22.88 6.63 10.68
C LEU A 56 -23.88 7.74 10.36
N LEU A 57 -23.64 8.50 9.29
CA LEU A 57 -24.57 9.53 8.85
C LEU A 57 -25.94 8.95 8.45
N HIS A 58 -25.93 7.83 7.71
CA HIS A 58 -27.14 7.11 7.31
C HIS A 58 -27.96 6.68 8.54
N TRP A 59 -27.31 6.07 9.50
CA TRP A 59 -27.93 5.63 10.76
C TRP A 59 -28.46 6.80 11.59
N LEU A 60 -27.72 7.92 11.67
CA LEU A 60 -28.19 9.12 12.39
C LEU A 60 -29.41 9.77 11.71
N ILE A 61 -29.45 9.76 10.38
CA ILE A 61 -30.63 10.24 9.62
C ILE A 61 -31.82 9.34 9.94
N GLU A 62 -31.64 8.02 9.90
CA GLU A 62 -32.67 7.05 10.26
C GLU A 62 -33.23 7.29 11.67
N MET A 63 -32.36 7.35 12.67
CA MET A 63 -32.77 7.63 14.06
C MET A 63 -33.43 9.01 14.24
N SER A 64 -33.07 10.01 13.42
CA SER A 64 -33.66 11.35 13.49
C SER A 64 -35.13 11.36 13.12
N ASP A 65 -35.59 10.38 12.34
CA ASP A 65 -36.98 10.29 11.91
C ASP A 65 -37.91 10.06 13.11
N ASP A 66 -37.56 9.15 14.04
CA ASP A 66 -38.34 8.89 15.25
C ASP A 66 -38.34 10.10 16.19
N LEU A 67 -37.23 10.83 16.26
CA LEU A 67 -37.16 12.07 17.05
C LEU A 67 -38.03 13.19 16.42
N VAL A 68 -37.95 13.34 15.09
CA VAL A 68 -38.76 14.34 14.37
C VAL A 68 -40.25 14.01 14.49
N LYS A 69 -40.64 12.74 14.38
CA LYS A 69 -42.04 12.28 14.60
C LYS A 69 -42.52 12.57 16.02
N SER A 70 -41.68 12.38 17.02
CA SER A 70 -42.05 12.64 18.43
C SER A 70 -42.27 14.12 18.72
N ILE A 71 -41.55 15.02 18.04
CA ILE A 71 -41.61 16.48 18.26
C ILE A 71 -42.67 17.14 17.40
N PHE A 72 -42.80 16.79 16.13
CA PHE A 72 -43.63 17.49 15.14
C PHE A 72 -44.90 16.71 14.70
N GLY A 73 -45.12 15.52 15.23
CA GLY A 73 -46.25 14.67 14.86
C GLY A 73 -46.11 13.99 13.48
N ARG A 74 -47.06 13.10 13.13
CA ARG A 74 -47.05 12.28 11.90
C ARG A 74 -47.54 13.02 10.63
N GLY A 75 -47.33 14.29 10.48
CA GLY A 75 -47.81 15.04 9.32
C GLY A 75 -46.93 14.88 8.08
N GLY A 76 -47.44 14.24 7.03
CA GLY A 76 -46.92 14.39 5.66
C GLY A 76 -45.94 13.36 5.13
N ARG A 77 -46.10 12.08 5.48
CA ARG A 77 -45.34 11.01 4.79
C ARG A 77 -45.97 10.62 3.46
N PRO A 78 -45.17 10.32 2.44
CA PRO A 78 -45.58 9.46 1.34
C PRO A 78 -46.03 8.11 1.90
N HIS A 79 -47.01 7.48 1.29
CA HIS A 79 -47.44 6.12 1.62
C HIS A 79 -46.22 5.20 1.69
N GLU A 80 -46.01 4.49 2.79
CA GLU A 80 -45.16 3.33 2.83
C GLU A 80 -45.72 2.35 1.80
N GLU A 81 -44.90 1.97 0.82
CA GLU A 81 -45.28 0.96 -0.14
C GLU A 81 -45.54 -0.34 0.66
N GLU A 82 -46.81 -0.76 0.77
CA GLU A 82 -47.15 -2.04 1.40
C GLU A 82 -46.69 -3.16 0.47
N PHE A 83 -45.67 -3.87 0.89
CA PHE A 83 -45.17 -5.06 0.23
C PHE A 83 -45.81 -6.28 0.92
N GLY A 84 -46.44 -7.19 0.16
CA GLY A 84 -46.96 -8.41 0.71
C GLY A 84 -46.04 -9.61 0.53
N GLY A 85 -46.10 -10.56 1.47
CA GLY A 85 -45.51 -11.88 1.32
C GLY A 85 -43.97 -11.91 1.44
N LEU A 86 -43.31 -12.59 0.48
CA LEU A 86 -41.86 -12.83 0.54
C LEU A 86 -41.02 -11.57 0.54
N LEU A 87 -41.43 -10.53 -0.21
CA LEU A 87 -40.66 -9.28 -0.32
C LEU A 87 -40.66 -8.54 1.00
N GLU A 88 -41.76 -8.50 1.73
CA GLU A 88 -41.88 -7.90 3.05
C GLU A 88 -40.89 -8.58 4.04
N ASN A 89 -40.93 -9.92 4.13
CA ASN A 89 -40.00 -10.65 4.99
C ASN A 89 -38.51 -10.42 4.64
N LEU A 90 -38.21 -10.27 3.33
CA LEU A 90 -36.83 -9.97 2.91
C LEU A 90 -36.41 -8.56 3.31
N ARG A 91 -37.33 -7.59 3.28
CA ARG A 91 -37.05 -6.19 3.71
C ARG A 91 -36.87 -6.12 5.22
N GLU A 92 -37.74 -6.76 6.00
CA GLU A 92 -37.58 -6.88 7.46
C GLU A 92 -36.21 -7.50 7.83
N ALA A 93 -35.84 -8.61 7.21
CA ALA A 93 -34.54 -9.23 7.41
C ALA A 93 -33.38 -8.31 6.97
N GLY A 94 -33.59 -7.52 5.92
CA GLY A 94 -32.63 -6.50 5.47
C GLY A 94 -32.43 -5.39 6.50
N GLU A 95 -33.48 -4.91 7.11
CA GLU A 95 -33.45 -3.88 8.17
C GLU A 95 -32.69 -4.38 9.40
N GLU A 96 -33.07 -5.54 9.93
CA GLU A 96 -32.39 -6.16 11.08
C GLU A 96 -30.89 -6.40 10.83
N LEU A 97 -30.54 -6.90 9.64
CA LEU A 97 -29.13 -7.07 9.26
C LEU A 97 -28.38 -5.75 9.17
N GLY A 98 -29.02 -4.70 8.66
CA GLY A 98 -28.44 -3.36 8.57
C GLY A 98 -28.18 -2.75 9.94
N GLU A 99 -29.15 -2.85 10.85
CA GLU A 99 -29.03 -2.39 12.22
C GLU A 99 -27.91 -3.10 12.99
N PHE A 100 -27.77 -4.41 12.82
CA PHE A 100 -26.66 -5.14 13.41
C PHE A 100 -25.32 -4.78 12.77
N ALA A 101 -25.29 -4.66 11.44
CA ALA A 101 -24.06 -4.43 10.68
C ALA A 101 -23.43 -3.06 10.96
N ILE A 102 -24.21 -2.01 11.29
CA ILE A 102 -23.65 -0.68 11.58
C ILE A 102 -22.70 -0.72 12.77
N TYR A 103 -23.06 -1.43 13.84
CA TYR A 103 -22.19 -1.58 15.00
C TYR A 103 -20.88 -2.28 14.65
N LEU A 104 -20.94 -3.32 13.81
CA LEU A 104 -19.73 -4.02 13.33
C LEU A 104 -18.86 -3.14 12.45
N VAL A 105 -19.45 -2.36 11.54
CA VAL A 105 -18.70 -1.40 10.69
C VAL A 105 -17.99 -0.36 11.55
N LEU A 106 -18.69 0.26 12.48
CA LEU A 106 -18.12 1.27 13.37
C LEU A 106 -17.01 0.69 14.24
N ALA A 107 -17.22 -0.50 14.81
CA ALA A 107 -16.20 -1.21 15.57
C ALA A 107 -14.95 -1.50 14.71
N MET A 108 -15.13 -1.96 13.48
CA MET A 108 -14.02 -2.23 12.56
C MET A 108 -13.25 -0.97 12.18
N VAL A 109 -13.95 0.16 11.93
CA VAL A 109 -13.29 1.45 11.66
C VAL A 109 -12.48 1.90 12.87
N VAL A 110 -13.06 1.86 14.07
CA VAL A 110 -12.38 2.21 15.33
C VAL A 110 -11.13 1.33 15.53
N LEU A 111 -11.26 0.00 15.42
CA LEU A 111 -10.13 -0.92 15.55
C LEU A 111 -9.04 -0.65 14.52
N SER A 112 -9.42 -0.27 13.28
CA SER A 112 -8.48 0.06 12.20
C SER A 112 -7.74 1.39 12.45
N LEU A 113 -8.31 2.31 13.21
CA LEU A 113 -7.71 3.60 13.56
C LEU A 113 -6.89 3.53 14.86
N LEU A 114 -7.15 2.56 15.72
CA LEU A 114 -6.43 2.38 16.98
C LEU A 114 -5.02 1.83 16.75
N LYS A 115 -4.02 2.71 16.80
CA LYS A 115 -2.60 2.35 16.61
C LYS A 115 -2.04 1.36 17.62
N ARG A 116 -2.68 1.23 18.80
CA ARG A 116 -2.27 0.32 19.89
C ARG A 116 -2.84 -1.10 19.72
N PHE A 117 -3.83 -1.27 18.83
CA PHE A 117 -4.42 -2.59 18.60
C PHE A 117 -3.44 -3.50 17.87
N PRO A 118 -3.12 -4.72 18.36
CA PRO A 118 -2.12 -5.59 17.77
C PRO A 118 -2.53 -5.98 16.34
N TYR A 119 -1.65 -5.74 15.39
CA TYR A 119 -1.88 -5.97 13.95
C TYR A 119 -2.32 -7.40 13.63
N LYS A 120 -1.79 -8.40 14.35
CA LYS A 120 -2.13 -9.80 14.18
C LYS A 120 -3.63 -10.06 14.40
N PHE A 121 -4.17 -9.57 15.51
CA PHE A 121 -5.60 -9.70 15.82
C PHE A 121 -6.47 -8.91 14.84
N TRP A 122 -6.10 -7.66 14.56
CA TRP A 122 -6.79 -6.82 13.59
C TRP A 122 -6.92 -7.53 12.24
N ARG A 123 -5.85 -8.12 11.75
CA ARG A 123 -5.84 -8.83 10.46
C ARG A 123 -6.82 -10.02 10.41
N HIS A 124 -6.96 -10.75 11.53
CA HIS A 124 -7.91 -11.86 11.59
C HIS A 124 -9.35 -11.36 11.60
N ILE A 125 -9.65 -10.33 12.40
CA ILE A 125 -10.98 -9.72 12.46
C ILE A 125 -11.33 -9.09 11.10
N HIS A 126 -10.38 -8.38 10.47
CA HIS A 126 -10.58 -7.76 9.16
C HIS A 126 -10.89 -8.77 8.04
N ARG A 127 -10.51 -10.03 8.19
CA ARG A 127 -10.91 -11.10 7.26
C ARG A 127 -12.42 -11.40 7.26
N ALA A 128 -13.16 -10.96 8.25
CA ALA A 128 -14.61 -11.06 8.29
C ALA A 128 -15.31 -9.99 7.43
N MET A 129 -14.59 -8.95 6.97
CA MET A 129 -15.17 -7.87 6.16
C MET A 129 -15.95 -8.31 4.92
N PRO A 130 -15.55 -9.36 4.18
CA PRO A 130 -16.35 -9.84 3.07
C PRO A 130 -17.74 -10.35 3.47
N VAL A 131 -17.87 -10.97 4.65
CA VAL A 131 -19.18 -11.42 5.18
C VAL A 131 -20.04 -10.20 5.53
N LEU A 132 -19.46 -9.27 6.28
CA LEU A 132 -20.12 -8.01 6.65
C LEU A 132 -20.56 -7.23 5.41
N TYR A 133 -19.71 -7.18 4.36
CA TYR A 133 -20.05 -6.56 3.10
C TYR A 133 -21.26 -7.24 2.44
N LEU A 134 -21.33 -8.58 2.40
CA LEU A 134 -22.45 -9.31 1.80
C LEU A 134 -23.76 -9.06 2.56
N MET A 135 -23.72 -8.94 3.88
CA MET A 135 -24.89 -8.54 4.69
C MET A 135 -25.38 -7.15 4.28
N LEU A 136 -24.47 -6.18 4.18
CA LEU A 136 -24.81 -4.81 3.78
C LEU A 136 -25.19 -4.70 2.30
N ALA A 137 -24.65 -5.54 1.43
CA ALA A 137 -25.05 -5.61 0.02
C ALA A 137 -26.48 -6.14 -0.11
N PHE A 138 -26.85 -7.13 0.70
CA PHE A 138 -28.24 -7.62 0.79
C PHE A 138 -29.18 -6.52 1.32
N HIS A 139 -28.83 -5.89 2.45
CA HIS A 139 -29.55 -4.74 3.02
C HIS A 139 -29.81 -3.66 1.95
N ALA A 140 -28.75 -3.21 1.27
CA ALA A 140 -28.87 -2.19 0.24
C ALA A 140 -29.73 -2.61 -0.97
N ALA A 141 -29.67 -3.90 -1.35
CA ALA A 141 -30.42 -4.42 -2.49
C ALA A 141 -31.92 -4.50 -2.21
N VAL A 142 -32.32 -4.95 -1.02
CA VAL A 142 -33.75 -5.16 -0.69
C VAL A 142 -34.45 -3.88 -0.23
N LEU A 143 -33.72 -2.92 0.34
CA LEU A 143 -34.27 -1.66 0.84
C LEU A 143 -34.16 -0.50 -0.16
N ALA A 144 -33.42 -0.65 -1.26
CA ALA A 144 -33.40 0.35 -2.31
C ALA A 144 -34.82 0.53 -2.89
N PRO A 145 -35.28 1.79 -3.11
CA PRO A 145 -36.57 2.06 -3.72
C PRO A 145 -36.70 1.35 -5.08
N ILE A 146 -37.84 0.72 -5.34
CA ILE A 146 -38.07 -0.01 -6.60
C ILE A 146 -37.87 0.89 -7.81
N ALA A 147 -38.27 2.15 -7.71
CA ALA A 147 -38.10 3.14 -8.78
C ALA A 147 -36.61 3.37 -9.16
N TYR A 148 -35.66 3.13 -8.26
CA TYR A 148 -34.23 3.31 -8.55
C TYR A 148 -33.72 2.27 -9.55
N TRP A 149 -34.25 1.06 -9.53
CA TRP A 149 -33.80 -0.02 -10.41
C TRP A 149 -34.08 0.24 -11.91
N THR A 150 -35.00 1.13 -12.20
CA THR A 150 -35.29 1.61 -13.58
C THR A 150 -34.50 2.85 -13.98
N GLN A 151 -33.67 3.38 -13.06
CA GLN A 151 -32.89 4.61 -13.25
C GLN A 151 -31.38 4.31 -13.37
N PRO A 152 -30.57 5.21 -13.92
CA PRO A 152 -29.12 5.04 -13.99
C PRO A 152 -28.44 4.80 -12.62
N ALA A 153 -29.00 5.37 -11.54
CA ALA A 153 -28.51 5.18 -10.18
C ALA A 153 -28.63 3.71 -9.73
N GLY A 154 -29.74 3.06 -10.04
CA GLY A 154 -29.92 1.64 -9.74
C GLY A 154 -29.02 0.73 -10.57
N ALA A 155 -28.81 1.05 -11.85
CA ALA A 155 -27.86 0.32 -12.68
C ALA A 155 -26.42 0.42 -12.12
N LEU A 156 -26.02 1.60 -11.65
CA LEU A 156 -24.73 1.81 -10.97
C LEU A 156 -24.67 1.01 -9.66
N LEU A 157 -25.72 1.06 -8.84
CA LEU A 157 -25.80 0.30 -7.60
C LEU A 157 -25.67 -1.21 -7.88
N ALA A 158 -26.43 -1.73 -8.84
CA ALA A 158 -26.37 -3.15 -9.24
C ALA A 158 -24.94 -3.57 -9.65
N LEU A 159 -24.27 -2.74 -10.46
CA LEU A 159 -22.89 -3.00 -10.88
C LEU A 159 -21.92 -3.02 -9.69
N LEU A 160 -22.05 -2.06 -8.77
CA LEU A 160 -21.20 -1.98 -7.59
C LEU A 160 -21.43 -3.16 -6.64
N LEU A 161 -22.70 -3.51 -6.38
CA LEU A 161 -23.06 -4.67 -5.56
C LEU A 161 -22.56 -5.98 -6.17
N ALA A 162 -22.73 -6.17 -7.47
CA ALA A 162 -22.25 -7.36 -8.17
C ALA A 162 -20.72 -7.47 -8.12
N ALA A 163 -20.01 -6.39 -8.46
CA ALA A 163 -18.54 -6.35 -8.43
C ALA A 163 -17.97 -6.60 -7.02
N GLY A 164 -18.57 -5.96 -6.01
CA GLY A 164 -18.16 -6.13 -4.62
C GLY A 164 -18.47 -7.54 -4.10
N SER A 165 -19.63 -8.12 -4.47
CA SER A 165 -20.01 -9.49 -4.07
C SER A 165 -19.10 -10.55 -4.71
N VAL A 166 -18.73 -10.37 -5.97
CA VAL A 166 -17.72 -11.23 -6.61
C VAL A 166 -16.38 -11.09 -5.89
N ALA A 167 -15.95 -9.87 -5.56
CA ALA A 167 -14.72 -9.65 -4.81
C ALA A 167 -14.77 -10.28 -3.41
N ALA A 168 -15.92 -10.20 -2.73
CA ALA A 168 -16.14 -10.85 -1.43
C ALA A 168 -16.03 -12.37 -1.55
N ALA A 169 -16.68 -12.98 -2.55
CA ALA A 169 -16.62 -14.42 -2.82
C ALA A 169 -15.17 -14.88 -3.11
N LEU A 170 -14.40 -14.11 -3.92
CA LEU A 170 -12.98 -14.38 -4.18
C LEU A 170 -12.15 -14.32 -2.90
N SER A 171 -12.47 -13.39 -2.00
CA SER A 171 -11.78 -13.26 -0.72
C SER A 171 -12.08 -14.43 0.21
N LEU A 172 -13.36 -14.81 0.37
CA LEU A 172 -13.80 -15.91 1.23
C LEU A 172 -13.27 -17.27 0.75
N THR A 173 -13.19 -17.47 -0.57
CA THR A 173 -12.65 -18.71 -1.16
C THR A 173 -11.12 -18.75 -1.23
N GLY A 174 -10.41 -17.71 -0.76
CA GLY A 174 -8.95 -17.64 -0.79
C GLY A 174 -8.36 -17.61 -2.21
N ARG A 175 -9.13 -17.17 -3.20
CA ARG A 175 -8.72 -17.14 -4.61
C ARG A 175 -7.94 -15.86 -4.99
N ILE A 176 -7.86 -14.88 -4.09
CA ILE A 176 -7.12 -13.64 -4.33
C ILE A 176 -5.65 -13.95 -4.63
N GLY A 177 -5.13 -13.43 -5.75
CA GLY A 177 -3.74 -13.57 -6.17
C GLY A 177 -3.32 -14.98 -6.60
N ARG A 178 -4.27 -15.95 -6.67
CA ARG A 178 -3.95 -17.36 -6.97
C ARG A 178 -3.28 -17.53 -8.34
N GLU A 179 -3.67 -16.75 -9.34
CA GLU A 179 -3.10 -16.79 -10.69
C GLU A 179 -1.62 -16.35 -10.76
N ARG A 180 -1.14 -15.67 -9.71
CA ARG A 180 0.24 -15.18 -9.58
C ARG A 180 0.99 -15.87 -8.46
N ARG A 181 0.40 -16.89 -7.84
CA ARG A 181 0.98 -17.61 -6.74
C ARG A 181 1.73 -18.82 -7.24
N VAL A 182 3.01 -18.85 -6.95
CA VAL A 182 3.92 -19.93 -7.30
C VAL A 182 4.47 -20.54 -6.01
N HIS A 183 4.69 -21.83 -6.02
CA HIS A 183 5.35 -22.56 -4.95
C HIS A 183 6.85 -22.61 -5.22
N GLY A 184 7.62 -22.89 -4.19
CA GLY A 184 9.05 -23.05 -4.29
C GLY A 184 9.64 -23.52 -2.97
N VAL A 185 10.96 -23.55 -2.92
CA VAL A 185 11.72 -23.96 -1.73
C VAL A 185 12.78 -22.93 -1.40
N VAL A 186 13.05 -22.76 -0.13
CA VAL A 186 14.17 -21.96 0.36
C VAL A 186 15.46 -22.71 0.08
N THR A 187 16.37 -22.12 -0.68
CA THR A 187 17.66 -22.71 -1.05
C THR A 187 18.82 -22.11 -0.28
N GLY A 188 18.65 -20.95 0.32
CA GLY A 188 19.67 -20.30 1.13
C GLY A 188 19.07 -19.36 2.16
N VAL A 189 19.68 -19.33 3.34
CA VAL A 189 19.37 -18.37 4.42
C VAL A 189 20.68 -17.86 4.96
N SER A 190 20.87 -16.55 5.00
CA SER A 190 22.03 -15.90 5.60
C SER A 190 21.61 -14.69 6.41
N SER A 191 22.45 -14.27 7.33
CA SER A 191 22.21 -13.07 8.16
C SER A 191 23.35 -12.09 7.95
N PRO A 192 23.29 -11.24 6.91
CA PRO A 192 24.35 -10.26 6.64
C PRO A 192 24.52 -9.22 7.75
N ALA A 193 23.51 -9.04 8.60
CA ALA A 193 23.56 -8.30 9.86
C ALA A 193 22.61 -8.91 10.88
N ALA A 194 22.74 -8.55 12.15
CA ALA A 194 21.90 -9.06 13.24
C ALA A 194 20.39 -8.80 13.04
N ASP A 195 20.05 -7.75 12.31
CA ASP A 195 18.67 -7.32 12.06
C ASP A 195 18.22 -7.50 10.59
N VAL A 196 19.02 -8.18 9.77
CA VAL A 196 18.72 -8.44 8.35
C VAL A 196 18.90 -9.91 8.03
N THR A 197 17.87 -10.52 7.48
CA THR A 197 17.89 -11.90 6.96
C THR A 197 17.80 -11.87 5.43
N GLU A 198 18.75 -12.49 4.77
CA GLU A 198 18.66 -12.77 3.34
C GLU A 198 18.10 -14.18 3.14
N VAL A 199 17.08 -14.28 2.30
CA VAL A 199 16.44 -15.55 1.95
C VAL A 199 16.49 -15.72 0.45
N VAL A 200 17.07 -16.82 -0.01
CA VAL A 200 17.08 -17.21 -1.43
C VAL A 200 16.07 -18.34 -1.62
N CYS A 201 15.22 -18.20 -2.61
CA CYS A 201 14.18 -19.17 -2.94
C CYS A 201 14.33 -19.59 -4.41
N ARG A 202 14.19 -20.88 -4.67
CA ARG A 202 13.99 -21.40 -6.01
C ARG A 202 12.52 -21.69 -6.22
N LEU A 203 11.94 -21.05 -7.25
CA LEU A 203 10.52 -21.13 -7.56
C LEU A 203 10.23 -22.20 -8.62
N ASP A 204 9.00 -22.73 -8.60
CA ASP A 204 8.55 -23.76 -9.54
C ASP A 204 8.36 -23.19 -10.96
N GLY A 205 8.01 -24.06 -11.93
CA GLY A 205 7.97 -23.75 -13.36
C GLY A 205 7.02 -22.64 -13.78
N ASP A 206 6.03 -22.31 -12.99
CA ASP A 206 5.01 -21.29 -13.29
C ASP A 206 5.49 -19.84 -13.04
N TRP A 207 6.71 -19.66 -12.49
CA TRP A 207 7.26 -18.33 -12.33
C TRP A 207 7.64 -17.72 -13.67
N ARG A 208 6.95 -16.61 -14.02
CA ARG A 208 7.10 -15.90 -15.31
C ARG A 208 8.21 -14.85 -15.30
N GLY A 209 9.06 -14.87 -14.28
CA GLY A 209 10.10 -13.87 -14.09
C GLY A 209 9.61 -12.58 -13.44
N HIS A 210 10.55 -11.67 -13.23
CA HIS A 210 10.28 -10.36 -12.61
C HIS A 210 11.20 -9.30 -13.21
N ARG A 211 10.85 -8.03 -13.00
CA ARG A 211 11.74 -6.91 -13.29
C ARG A 211 12.40 -6.44 -12.01
N ALA A 212 13.67 -6.10 -12.08
CA ALA A 212 14.41 -5.58 -10.95
C ALA A 212 13.68 -4.36 -10.33
N GLY A 213 13.54 -4.36 -9.01
CA GLY A 213 12.81 -3.34 -8.24
C GLY A 213 11.34 -3.67 -7.95
N GLN A 214 10.79 -4.76 -8.49
CA GLN A 214 9.47 -5.27 -8.12
C GLN A 214 9.51 -5.96 -6.75
N PHE A 215 8.33 -6.23 -6.20
CA PHE A 215 8.14 -6.96 -4.95
C PHE A 215 7.18 -8.13 -5.13
N ALA A 216 7.17 -9.05 -4.18
CA ALA A 216 6.22 -10.16 -4.11
C ALA A 216 5.67 -10.31 -2.69
N PHE A 217 4.48 -10.92 -2.58
CA PHE A 217 3.99 -11.38 -1.30
C PHE A 217 4.53 -12.79 -1.05
N VAL A 218 5.33 -12.92 0.00
CA VAL A 218 6.03 -14.16 0.34
C VAL A 218 5.47 -14.73 1.63
N GLY A 219 5.04 -15.98 1.59
CA GLY A 219 4.56 -16.75 2.74
C GLY A 219 5.49 -17.90 3.04
N PHE A 220 6.12 -17.86 4.21
CA PHE A 220 6.95 -18.94 4.74
C PHE A 220 6.19 -19.81 5.74
N ASP A 221 5.03 -19.35 6.21
CA ASP A 221 4.18 -20.01 7.20
C ASP A 221 2.72 -19.87 6.79
N ARG A 222 1.95 -20.96 6.93
CA ARG A 222 0.52 -20.98 6.61
C ARG A 222 -0.32 -20.12 7.57
N PHE A 223 0.09 -20.03 8.82
CA PHE A 223 -0.65 -19.32 9.87
C PHE A 223 -0.40 -17.82 9.83
N GLU A 224 0.86 -17.41 9.59
CA GLU A 224 1.22 -15.99 9.51
C GLU A 224 0.77 -15.36 8.19
N GLY A 225 0.71 -16.16 7.10
CA GLY A 225 0.35 -15.72 5.75
C GLY A 225 1.46 -14.93 5.05
N ALA A 226 1.15 -14.38 3.88
CA ALA A 226 2.13 -13.74 3.02
C ALA A 226 2.38 -12.26 3.41
N HIS A 227 3.65 -11.84 3.34
CA HIS A 227 4.11 -10.47 3.57
C HIS A 227 4.80 -9.91 2.31
N PRO A 228 4.66 -8.60 2.03
CA PRO A 228 5.31 -7.98 0.87
C PRO A 228 6.80 -7.77 1.14
N PHE A 229 7.65 -8.34 0.28
CA PHE A 229 9.09 -8.11 0.28
C PHE A 229 9.57 -7.75 -1.12
N THR A 230 10.48 -6.78 -1.19
CA THR A 230 11.14 -6.42 -2.44
C THR A 230 12.04 -7.55 -2.90
N ILE A 231 11.95 -7.90 -4.18
CA ILE A 231 12.87 -8.87 -4.80
C ILE A 231 14.23 -8.18 -4.95
N ALA A 232 15.25 -8.76 -4.33
CA ALA A 232 16.61 -8.19 -4.21
C ALA A 232 17.56 -8.64 -5.32
N SER A 233 17.17 -9.61 -6.13
CA SER A 233 17.95 -10.16 -7.25
C SER A 233 17.45 -9.66 -8.59
N ALA A 234 18.32 -9.70 -9.61
CA ALA A 234 17.92 -9.65 -11.01
C ALA A 234 17.22 -10.96 -11.42
N ASP A 235 16.39 -10.89 -12.44
CA ASP A 235 15.85 -12.09 -13.10
C ASP A 235 16.86 -12.62 -14.11
N ARG A 236 17.36 -13.82 -13.84
CA ARG A 236 18.33 -14.53 -14.70
C ARG A 236 17.70 -15.68 -15.48
N GLY A 237 16.38 -15.84 -15.40
CA GLY A 237 15.66 -16.97 -15.99
C GLY A 237 15.85 -18.30 -15.27
N ASP A 238 16.60 -18.33 -14.16
CA ASP A 238 16.91 -19.51 -13.35
C ASP A 238 15.88 -19.76 -12.26
N ARG A 239 14.85 -18.93 -12.17
CA ARG A 239 13.77 -18.97 -11.17
C ARG A 239 14.25 -18.81 -9.73
N ASN A 240 15.49 -18.36 -9.53
CA ASN A 240 15.98 -17.99 -8.22
C ASN A 240 15.60 -16.53 -7.92
N VAL A 241 15.01 -16.31 -6.75
CA VAL A 241 14.68 -15.00 -6.24
C VAL A 241 15.26 -14.81 -4.86
N SER A 242 15.80 -13.64 -4.56
CA SER A 242 16.29 -13.33 -3.22
C SER A 242 15.51 -12.19 -2.58
N PHE A 243 15.40 -12.22 -1.26
CA PHE A 243 14.73 -11.22 -0.45
C PHE A 243 15.66 -10.79 0.69
N GLN A 244 15.78 -9.47 0.88
CA GLN A 244 16.45 -8.88 2.04
C GLN A 244 15.37 -8.44 3.03
N ILE A 245 15.31 -9.08 4.20
CA ILE A 245 14.23 -8.89 5.16
C ILE A 245 14.78 -8.32 6.46
N LYS A 246 14.38 -7.08 6.77
CA LYS A 246 14.78 -6.43 8.01
C LYS A 246 13.82 -6.74 9.14
N ALA A 247 14.33 -6.97 10.34
CA ALA A 247 13.59 -7.22 11.58
C ALA A 247 12.87 -5.95 12.07
N LEU A 248 11.70 -5.65 11.51
CA LEU A 248 10.91 -4.44 11.81
C LEU A 248 9.68 -4.70 12.68
N GLY A 249 9.11 -5.89 12.62
CA GLY A 249 7.92 -6.30 13.37
C GLY A 249 8.10 -7.66 14.01
N ASP A 250 7.12 -8.11 14.79
CA ASP A 250 7.20 -9.35 15.58
C ASP A 250 7.49 -10.56 14.70
N TYR A 251 6.87 -10.65 13.52
CA TYR A 251 7.11 -11.72 12.56
C TYR A 251 8.54 -11.68 12.01
N THR A 252 8.98 -10.55 11.49
CA THR A 252 10.29 -10.43 10.83
C THR A 252 11.46 -10.51 11.81
N ARG A 253 11.26 -10.20 13.10
CA ARG A 253 12.29 -10.40 14.13
C ARG A 253 12.61 -11.87 14.40
N GLN A 254 11.60 -12.73 14.24
CA GLN A 254 11.75 -14.17 14.48
C GLN A 254 12.07 -14.96 13.20
N LEU A 255 12.16 -14.27 12.06
CA LEU A 255 12.25 -14.92 10.77
C LEU A 255 13.53 -15.72 10.60
N SER A 256 14.68 -15.15 11.01
CA SER A 256 16.00 -15.80 10.90
C SER A 256 16.09 -17.12 11.67
N SER A 257 15.36 -17.24 12.79
CA SER A 257 15.33 -18.48 13.59
C SER A 257 14.28 -19.49 13.14
N ARG A 258 13.34 -19.08 12.27
CA ARG A 258 12.20 -19.91 11.85
C ARG A 258 12.33 -20.46 10.42
N ILE A 259 13.13 -19.83 9.58
CA ILE A 259 13.30 -20.26 8.19
C ILE A 259 14.50 -21.18 8.08
N ALA A 260 14.29 -22.32 7.42
CA ALA A 260 15.33 -23.30 7.14
C ALA A 260 15.46 -23.56 5.63
N VAL A 261 16.66 -23.94 5.20
CA VAL A 261 16.89 -24.43 3.83
C VAL A 261 16.07 -25.71 3.63
N GLY A 262 15.44 -25.84 2.46
CA GLY A 262 14.48 -26.90 2.14
C GLY A 262 13.04 -26.61 2.53
N GLN A 263 12.77 -25.54 3.28
CA GLN A 263 11.41 -25.16 3.66
C GLN A 263 10.59 -24.72 2.43
N ALA A 264 9.34 -25.16 2.37
CA ALA A 264 8.41 -24.72 1.35
C ALA A 264 8.07 -23.23 1.50
N VAL A 265 7.99 -22.52 0.38
CA VAL A 265 7.63 -21.10 0.31
C VAL A 265 6.55 -20.89 -0.75
N THR A 266 5.68 -19.92 -0.50
CA THR A 266 4.73 -19.42 -1.50
C THR A 266 5.08 -17.99 -1.88
N VAL A 267 5.20 -17.71 -3.17
CA VAL A 267 5.49 -16.38 -3.69
C VAL A 267 4.37 -15.97 -4.64
N GLU A 268 3.76 -14.83 -4.35
CA GLU A 268 2.69 -14.27 -5.16
C GLU A 268 3.17 -12.95 -5.76
N GLY A 269 3.29 -12.88 -7.06
CA GLY A 269 3.80 -11.72 -7.76
C GLY A 269 4.18 -12.02 -9.20
N PRO A 270 5.02 -11.15 -9.80
CA PRO A 270 5.57 -9.92 -9.24
C PRO A 270 4.57 -8.76 -9.27
N TYR A 271 4.77 -7.80 -8.37
CA TYR A 271 4.02 -6.56 -8.27
C TYR A 271 4.96 -5.35 -8.22
N GLY A 272 4.41 -4.17 -8.45
CA GLY A 272 5.16 -2.92 -8.33
C GLY A 272 5.63 -2.33 -9.65
N ARG A 273 5.85 -1.01 -9.60
CA ARG A 273 6.26 -0.21 -10.77
C ARG A 273 7.58 0.53 -10.56
N PHE A 274 8.30 0.19 -9.51
CA PHE A 274 9.63 0.73 -9.25
C PHE A 274 10.66 -0.01 -10.10
N VAL A 275 10.58 0.19 -11.42
CA VAL A 275 11.40 -0.52 -12.43
C VAL A 275 12.16 0.46 -13.29
N LEU A 276 13.45 0.22 -13.47
CA LEU A 276 14.38 1.15 -14.12
C LEU A 276 14.12 1.33 -15.62
N ASP A 277 13.61 0.31 -16.30
CA ASP A 277 13.33 0.34 -17.78
C ASP A 277 12.33 1.44 -18.20
N ARG A 278 11.76 2.18 -17.24
CA ARG A 278 10.90 3.35 -17.48
C ARG A 278 11.57 4.69 -17.21
N HIS A 279 12.86 4.70 -16.93
CA HIS A 279 13.57 5.95 -16.67
C HIS A 279 13.66 6.82 -17.93
N ASN A 280 13.71 8.13 -17.72
CA ASN A 280 13.98 9.07 -18.78
C ASN A 280 15.50 9.05 -19.12
N ARG A 281 15.86 8.45 -20.24
CA ARG A 281 17.29 8.35 -20.68
C ARG A 281 17.98 9.71 -20.87
N LYS A 282 17.20 10.80 -21.04
CA LYS A 282 17.74 12.17 -21.20
C LYS A 282 17.90 12.91 -19.87
N ALA A 283 17.33 12.38 -18.80
CA ALA A 283 17.40 12.97 -17.47
C ALA A 283 18.51 12.30 -16.65
N ARG A 284 19.24 13.10 -15.86
CA ARG A 284 20.16 12.56 -14.86
C ARG A 284 19.37 11.77 -13.84
N GLN A 285 19.82 10.58 -13.50
CA GLN A 285 19.18 9.74 -12.52
C GLN A 285 19.76 10.03 -11.12
N ILE A 286 18.89 10.31 -10.16
CA ILE A 286 19.25 10.47 -8.75
C ILE A 286 18.52 9.41 -7.97
N TRP A 287 19.25 8.44 -7.43
CA TRP A 287 18.72 7.34 -6.66
C TRP A 287 18.98 7.58 -5.17
N VAL A 288 17.94 7.55 -4.36
CA VAL A 288 18.03 7.82 -2.92
C VAL A 288 17.50 6.64 -2.14
N ALA A 289 18.38 6.00 -1.38
CA ALA A 289 18.09 4.83 -0.57
C ALA A 289 18.39 5.08 0.92
N GLY A 290 17.65 4.42 1.81
CA GLY A 290 17.92 4.47 3.25
C GLY A 290 17.67 3.13 3.94
N GLY A 291 18.71 2.57 4.56
CA GLY A 291 18.66 1.27 5.20
C GLY A 291 18.15 0.19 4.26
N ILE A 292 17.17 -0.65 4.69
CA ILE A 292 16.60 -1.72 3.86
C ILE A 292 15.90 -1.22 2.58
N GLY A 293 15.60 0.08 2.47
CA GLY A 293 15.08 0.68 1.23
C GLY A 293 16.07 0.66 0.07
N VAL A 294 17.29 0.21 0.29
CA VAL A 294 18.27 -0.03 -0.77
C VAL A 294 17.93 -1.24 -1.64
N THR A 295 17.10 -2.15 -1.16
CA THR A 295 16.81 -3.45 -1.81
C THR A 295 16.43 -3.35 -3.30
N PRO A 296 15.51 -2.44 -3.75
CA PRO A 296 15.21 -2.34 -5.17
C PRO A 296 16.39 -1.85 -6.01
N PHE A 297 17.26 -1.02 -5.44
CA PHE A 297 18.49 -0.55 -6.12
C PHE A 297 19.55 -1.66 -6.21
N LEU A 298 19.63 -2.54 -5.21
CA LEU A 298 20.48 -3.74 -5.31
C LEU A 298 20.05 -4.61 -6.50
N ALA A 299 18.74 -4.82 -6.66
CA ALA A 299 18.22 -5.56 -7.81
C ALA A 299 18.52 -4.85 -9.15
N TRP A 300 18.43 -3.52 -9.20
CA TRP A 300 18.79 -2.73 -10.40
C TRP A 300 20.28 -2.88 -10.74
N LEU A 301 21.15 -2.70 -9.77
CA LEU A 301 22.59 -2.83 -9.96
C LEU A 301 22.96 -4.25 -10.40
N ASP A 302 22.35 -5.28 -9.78
CA ASP A 302 22.56 -6.69 -10.17
C ASP A 302 22.08 -6.97 -11.61
N ALA A 303 20.97 -6.37 -12.04
CA ALA A 303 20.48 -6.48 -13.41
C ALA A 303 21.38 -5.74 -14.43
N LEU A 304 21.86 -4.55 -14.08
CA LEU A 304 22.73 -3.74 -14.92
C LEU A 304 24.12 -4.35 -15.12
N ARG A 305 24.61 -5.16 -14.17
CA ARG A 305 25.89 -5.90 -14.33
C ARG A 305 25.88 -6.85 -15.53
N THR A 306 24.71 -7.38 -15.90
CA THR A 306 24.58 -8.27 -17.07
C THR A 306 24.54 -7.50 -18.40
N ARG A 307 24.24 -6.20 -18.36
CA ARG A 307 24.18 -5.28 -19.51
C ARG A 307 24.64 -3.88 -19.07
N PRO A 308 25.96 -3.69 -18.86
CA PRO A 308 26.49 -2.42 -18.38
C PRO A 308 26.22 -1.23 -19.31
N GLU A 309 26.05 -1.51 -20.60
CA GLU A 309 25.71 -0.53 -21.65
C GLU A 309 24.31 0.10 -21.46
N ASP A 310 23.40 -0.58 -20.77
CA ASP A 310 22.08 -0.07 -20.44
C ASP A 310 22.07 0.79 -19.15
N ALA A 311 23.19 0.86 -18.43
CA ALA A 311 23.28 1.58 -17.18
C ALA A 311 23.22 3.11 -17.41
N PRO A 312 22.25 3.81 -16.85
CA PRO A 312 22.17 5.26 -16.97
C PRO A 312 23.26 5.95 -16.14
N ALA A 313 23.60 7.20 -16.50
CA ALA A 313 24.38 8.04 -15.61
C ALA A 313 23.55 8.37 -14.36
N ALA A 314 23.94 7.83 -13.23
CA ALA A 314 23.19 7.92 -11.99
C ALA A 314 24.06 8.23 -10.76
N ASP A 315 23.50 8.99 -9.82
CA ASP A 315 24.06 9.18 -8.49
C ASP A 315 23.21 8.41 -7.47
N LEU A 316 23.78 7.39 -6.86
CA LEU A 316 23.15 6.63 -5.79
C LEU A 316 23.56 7.17 -4.43
N HIS A 317 22.66 7.87 -3.76
CA HIS A 317 22.81 8.33 -2.40
C HIS A 317 22.25 7.30 -1.42
N TYR A 318 23.14 6.66 -0.68
CA TYR A 318 22.76 5.69 0.33
C TYR A 318 22.97 6.27 1.73
N SER A 319 21.90 6.33 2.52
CA SER A 319 21.93 6.81 3.91
C SER A 319 21.80 5.66 4.89
N THR A 320 22.80 5.51 5.75
CA THR A 320 22.81 4.57 6.87
C THR A 320 22.91 5.29 8.21
N ARG A 321 22.67 4.59 9.31
CA ARG A 321 22.87 5.12 10.67
C ARG A 321 24.28 4.94 11.16
N ASP A 322 24.87 3.80 10.83
CA ASP A 322 26.19 3.37 11.30
C ASP A 322 26.80 2.50 10.19
N LEU A 323 27.80 3.04 9.52
CA LEU A 323 28.44 2.41 8.38
C LEU A 323 29.17 1.12 8.79
N ALA A 324 29.74 1.07 9.99
CA ALA A 324 30.50 -0.08 10.47
C ALA A 324 29.61 -1.32 10.69
N ARG A 325 28.32 -1.11 10.93
CA ARG A 325 27.34 -2.17 11.14
C ARG A 325 26.39 -2.37 9.96
N ASP A 326 26.62 -1.64 8.86
CA ASP A 326 25.71 -1.64 7.72
C ASP A 326 26.00 -2.84 6.80
N PRO A 327 25.02 -3.73 6.54
CA PRO A 327 25.23 -4.94 5.72
C PRO A 327 25.27 -4.65 4.23
N PHE A 328 24.85 -3.45 3.79
CA PHE A 328 24.66 -3.16 2.38
C PHE A 328 25.77 -2.30 1.77
N ALA A 329 26.50 -1.52 2.57
CA ALA A 329 27.44 -0.55 2.07
C ALA A 329 28.57 -1.20 1.25
N ALA A 330 29.20 -2.27 1.76
CA ALA A 330 30.24 -2.99 1.05
C ALA A 330 29.72 -3.63 -0.25
N ARG A 331 28.52 -4.20 -0.21
CA ARG A 331 27.86 -4.78 -1.39
C ARG A 331 27.56 -3.72 -2.46
N LEU A 332 27.10 -2.54 -2.06
CA LEU A 332 26.87 -1.42 -2.97
C LEU A 332 28.18 -0.94 -3.60
N GLN A 333 29.25 -0.81 -2.82
CA GLN A 333 30.58 -0.44 -3.32
C GLN A 333 31.06 -1.42 -4.39
N GLY A 334 30.95 -2.72 -4.14
CA GLY A 334 31.31 -3.75 -5.11
C GLY A 334 30.48 -3.67 -6.40
N LEU A 335 29.15 -3.56 -6.28
CA LEU A 335 28.26 -3.47 -7.44
C LEU A 335 28.48 -2.19 -8.27
N CYS A 336 28.69 -1.04 -7.62
CA CYS A 336 28.95 0.23 -8.31
C CYS A 336 30.36 0.27 -8.94
N ALA A 337 31.34 -0.41 -8.39
CA ALA A 337 32.67 -0.51 -8.99
C ALA A 337 32.65 -1.20 -10.36
N GLU A 338 31.69 -2.09 -10.61
CA GLU A 338 31.49 -2.75 -11.90
C GLU A 338 30.65 -1.90 -12.90
N LEU A 339 30.10 -0.76 -12.45
CA LEU A 339 29.22 0.11 -13.24
C LEU A 339 29.73 1.56 -13.22
N PRO A 340 30.67 1.93 -14.09
CA PRO A 340 31.32 3.26 -14.07
C PRO A 340 30.36 4.45 -14.25
N SER A 341 29.17 4.21 -14.83
CA SER A 341 28.12 5.24 -15.00
C SER A 341 27.34 5.54 -13.70
N VAL A 342 27.51 4.72 -12.64
CA VAL A 342 26.80 4.88 -11.37
C VAL A 342 27.77 5.29 -10.28
N THR A 343 27.60 6.50 -9.74
CA THR A 343 28.41 7.03 -8.64
C THR A 343 27.71 6.78 -7.31
N LEU A 344 28.37 6.11 -6.38
CA LEU A 344 27.86 5.86 -5.03
C LEU A 344 28.29 6.94 -4.05
N HIS A 345 27.33 7.51 -3.34
CA HIS A 345 27.53 8.46 -2.24
C HIS A 345 26.95 7.86 -0.95
N VAL A 346 27.81 7.50 0.00
CA VAL A 346 27.37 6.96 1.29
C VAL A 346 27.30 8.07 2.34
N HIS A 347 26.18 8.13 3.05
CA HIS A 347 25.92 9.11 4.11
C HIS A 347 25.75 8.37 5.43
N ASP A 348 26.74 8.52 6.33
CA ASP A 348 26.74 7.93 7.66
C ASP A 348 26.30 8.95 8.70
N SER A 349 25.13 8.73 9.29
CA SER A 349 24.56 9.64 10.29
C SER A 349 25.33 9.62 11.61
N SER A 350 26.00 8.51 11.97
CA SER A 350 26.83 8.42 13.18
C SER A 350 28.10 9.26 13.06
N ALA A 351 28.63 9.40 11.86
CA ALA A 351 29.78 10.25 11.53
C ALA A 351 29.39 11.71 11.21
N GLY A 352 28.11 12.08 11.41
CA GLY A 352 27.62 13.43 11.12
C GLY A 352 27.30 13.69 9.64
N SER A 353 27.51 12.72 8.74
CA SER A 353 27.18 12.86 7.31
C SER A 353 25.70 12.56 7.09
N VAL A 354 24.88 13.59 7.07
CA VAL A 354 23.43 13.49 6.82
C VAL A 354 23.13 13.92 5.39
N LEU A 355 22.34 13.13 4.67
CA LEU A 355 21.87 13.46 3.33
C LEU A 355 21.03 14.74 3.35
N THR A 356 21.46 15.77 2.65
CA THR A 356 20.78 17.06 2.53
C THR A 356 20.31 17.32 1.10
N ALA A 357 19.44 18.34 0.95
CA ALA A 357 19.01 18.81 -0.37
C ALA A 357 20.17 19.33 -1.23
N GLU A 358 21.20 19.87 -0.58
CA GLU A 358 22.39 20.38 -1.24
C GLU A 358 23.22 19.28 -1.88
N HIS A 359 23.37 18.13 -1.21
CA HIS A 359 24.02 16.95 -1.80
C HIS A 359 23.34 16.48 -3.10
N LEU A 360 21.99 16.52 -3.14
CA LEU A 360 21.25 16.15 -4.34
C LEU A 360 21.27 17.23 -5.43
N SER A 361 21.47 18.51 -5.07
CA SER A 361 21.59 19.60 -6.04
C SER A 361 23.02 19.78 -6.55
N ALA A 362 24.04 19.50 -5.75
CA ALA A 362 25.44 19.49 -6.18
C ALA A 362 25.69 18.43 -7.27
N ALA A 363 24.98 17.33 -7.21
CA ALA A 363 24.94 16.33 -8.28
C ALA A 363 24.42 16.88 -9.63
N GLN A 364 23.87 18.11 -9.69
CA GLN A 364 23.44 18.79 -10.92
C GLN A 364 24.53 19.68 -11.54
N GLY A 365 25.67 19.88 -10.86
CA GLY A 365 26.72 20.82 -11.23
C GLY A 365 27.80 20.21 -12.12
N GLY A 366 27.50 19.95 -13.37
CA GLY A 366 28.47 19.67 -14.43
C GLY A 366 28.08 20.43 -15.69
N ASP A 367 28.87 21.46 -15.97
CA ASP A 367 28.82 22.29 -17.17
C ASP A 367 27.84 23.49 -17.16
N ARG A 368 28.39 24.68 -17.38
CA ARG A 368 27.73 26.00 -17.36
C ARG A 368 26.78 26.18 -18.56
N GLY A 369 25.65 25.45 -18.56
CA GLY A 369 24.71 25.65 -19.66
C GLY A 369 23.47 24.75 -19.60
N ARG A 370 22.38 25.27 -19.07
CA ARG A 370 21.00 24.73 -18.95
C ARG A 370 20.80 23.63 -17.92
N PRO A 371 19.83 23.79 -17.01
CA PRO A 371 19.48 22.74 -16.07
C PRO A 371 18.92 21.54 -16.83
N ARG A 372 19.68 20.44 -16.87
CA ARG A 372 19.15 19.14 -17.36
C ARG A 372 18.07 18.67 -16.40
N SER A 373 16.99 18.14 -16.94
CA SER A 373 15.94 17.49 -16.12
C SER A 373 16.56 16.36 -15.31
N ALA A 374 16.22 16.30 -14.01
CA ALA A 374 16.64 15.21 -13.13
C ALA A 374 15.42 14.33 -12.79
N GLU A 375 15.62 13.03 -12.77
CA GLU A 375 14.65 12.06 -12.33
C GLU A 375 15.08 11.46 -10.99
N VAL A 376 14.25 11.62 -9.96
CA VAL A 376 14.58 11.16 -8.60
C VAL A 376 13.78 9.92 -8.26
N TRP A 377 14.49 8.88 -7.87
CA TRP A 377 13.93 7.63 -7.34
C TRP A 377 14.24 7.54 -5.86
N PHE A 378 13.22 7.39 -5.05
CA PHE A 378 13.35 7.40 -3.61
C PHE A 378 12.75 6.16 -2.98
N CYS A 379 13.56 5.40 -2.21
CA CYS A 379 13.08 4.28 -1.41
C CYS A 379 13.71 4.27 -0.01
N ARG A 380 12.87 4.34 1.03
CA ARG A 380 13.30 4.32 2.43
C ARG A 380 12.34 3.53 3.29
N SER A 381 12.84 2.87 4.32
CA SER A 381 12.01 2.19 5.31
C SER A 381 11.13 3.18 6.09
N ALA A 382 9.85 2.83 6.27
CA ALA A 382 8.86 3.64 6.99
C ALA A 382 9.22 3.88 8.47
N SER A 383 10.07 3.05 9.07
CA SER A 383 10.50 3.16 10.48
C SER A 383 11.35 4.39 10.80
N LEU A 384 11.90 5.06 9.78
CA LEU A 384 12.73 6.26 9.93
C LEU A 384 11.95 7.55 9.67
N CYS A 385 10.64 7.46 9.43
CA CYS A 385 9.82 8.60 9.06
C CYS A 385 8.70 8.85 10.06
N GLY A 386 8.98 9.69 11.07
CA GLY A 386 7.98 10.10 12.07
C GLY A 386 6.97 11.13 11.60
N THR A 387 7.04 11.66 10.38
CA THR A 387 6.19 12.75 9.90
C THR A 387 5.40 12.40 8.64
N THR A 388 4.21 12.97 8.51
CA THR A 388 3.27 12.79 7.39
C THR A 388 3.90 13.12 6.02
N ALA A 389 4.81 14.09 5.97
CA ALA A 389 5.50 14.52 4.75
C ALA A 389 6.45 13.44 4.19
N CYS A 390 7.10 12.67 5.07
CA CYS A 390 7.97 11.55 4.67
C CYS A 390 7.15 10.33 4.21
N ARG A 391 5.95 10.13 4.77
CA ARG A 391 5.00 9.11 4.26
C ARG A 391 4.61 9.40 2.81
N THR A 392 4.46 10.67 2.44
CA THR A 392 4.13 11.08 1.07
C THR A 392 5.31 10.83 0.12
N ALA A 393 6.55 11.05 0.53
CA ALA A 393 7.74 10.79 -0.27
C ALA A 393 8.10 9.29 -0.36
N ALA A 394 7.94 8.53 0.72
CA ALA A 394 8.13 7.07 0.72
C ALA A 394 7.06 6.32 -0.09
N HIS A 395 5.94 6.98 -0.36
CA HIS A 395 4.85 6.47 -1.20
C HIS A 395 4.90 7.00 -2.64
N LEU A 396 5.79 7.90 -2.94
CA LEU A 396 6.13 8.33 -4.29
C LEU A 396 7.20 7.38 -4.85
N GLY A 397 6.86 6.12 -5.06
CA GLY A 397 7.44 5.33 -6.14
C GLY A 397 7.04 5.95 -7.48
N ALA A 398 7.09 7.28 -7.58
CA ALA A 398 6.71 8.08 -8.70
C ALA A 398 7.96 8.79 -9.20
N THR A 399 8.37 8.46 -10.39
CA THR A 399 9.12 9.31 -11.29
C THR A 399 8.50 10.71 -11.28
N ALA A 400 9.08 11.62 -10.53
CA ALA A 400 8.79 13.04 -10.66
C ALA A 400 9.92 13.66 -11.45
N ALA A 401 9.69 13.99 -12.71
CA ALA A 401 10.51 14.97 -13.40
C ALA A 401 10.31 16.32 -12.67
N LEU A 402 11.24 16.63 -11.76
CA LEU A 402 11.13 17.82 -10.93
C LEU A 402 11.92 18.96 -11.56
N SER A 403 11.27 20.10 -11.74
CA SER A 403 11.99 21.36 -11.99
C SER A 403 12.89 21.70 -10.77
N PRO A 404 13.97 22.47 -10.92
CA PRO A 404 14.86 22.82 -9.82
C PRO A 404 14.16 23.43 -8.60
N GLY A 405 13.06 24.17 -8.81
CA GLY A 405 12.26 24.76 -7.74
C GLY A 405 11.39 23.74 -6.99
N SER A 406 10.80 22.79 -7.70
CA SER A 406 9.96 21.72 -7.11
C SER A 406 10.81 20.66 -6.40
N LEU A 407 12.04 20.41 -6.86
CA LEU A 407 13.00 19.57 -6.17
C LEU A 407 13.39 20.18 -4.81
N ARG A 408 13.70 21.49 -4.76
CA ARG A 408 13.98 22.18 -3.49
C ARG A 408 12.79 22.14 -2.53
N ALA A 409 11.54 22.24 -3.02
CA ALA A 409 10.34 22.14 -2.21
C ALA A 409 10.09 20.73 -1.68
N ALA A 410 10.29 19.70 -2.51
CA ALA A 410 10.18 18.30 -2.13
C ALA A 410 11.27 17.91 -1.11
N LEU A 411 12.49 18.39 -1.29
CA LEU A 411 13.62 18.14 -0.42
C LEU A 411 13.56 18.96 0.88
N LYS A 412 12.99 20.17 0.86
CA LYS A 412 12.68 20.94 2.09
C LYS A 412 11.67 20.21 2.97
N LYS A 413 10.69 19.52 2.37
CA LYS A 413 9.79 18.59 3.06
C LYS A 413 10.52 17.35 3.60
N ALA A 414 11.53 16.85 2.88
CA ALA A 414 12.35 15.72 3.35
C ALA A 414 13.33 16.13 4.49
N LYS A 415 13.80 17.37 4.54
CA LYS A 415 14.65 17.90 5.61
C LYS A 415 13.98 17.93 6.99
N LEU A 416 12.63 18.02 7.03
CA LEU A 416 11.85 17.91 8.28
C LEU A 416 11.87 16.51 8.91
N CYS A 417 12.39 15.50 8.21
CA CYS A 417 12.46 14.11 8.66
C CYS A 417 13.81 13.70 9.27
N ALA A 418 14.82 14.58 9.27
CA ALA A 418 16.21 14.22 9.56
C ALA A 418 16.71 14.64 10.95
N ARG A 419 15.85 14.89 11.96
CA ARG A 419 16.32 15.17 13.32
C ARG A 419 16.53 13.87 14.11
N PRO A 420 17.68 13.73 14.80
CA PRO A 420 18.08 12.49 15.49
C PRO A 420 17.29 12.16 16.76
N ASP A 421 16.58 13.09 17.35
CA ASP A 421 16.09 13.03 18.73
C ASP A 421 14.59 12.75 18.90
N GLY A 422 13.84 12.49 17.82
CA GLY A 422 12.45 12.00 17.92
C GLY A 422 11.44 12.89 18.67
N ARG A 423 11.82 14.10 19.11
CA ARG A 423 10.95 15.04 19.80
C ARG A 423 10.53 16.19 18.88
N ALA A 424 9.27 16.20 18.51
CA ALA A 424 8.63 17.35 17.87
C ALA A 424 8.35 18.41 18.96
N GLN A 425 9.20 19.41 19.03
CA GLN A 425 8.89 20.63 19.78
C GLN A 425 8.04 21.53 18.90
N ILE A 426 6.74 21.59 19.20
CA ILE A 426 5.82 22.57 18.62
C ILE A 426 6.21 23.94 19.18
N SER A 427 6.99 24.69 18.45
CA SER A 427 7.20 26.11 18.71
C SER A 427 5.92 26.86 18.29
N ARG A 428 5.08 27.19 19.27
CA ARG A 428 4.09 28.24 19.13
C ARG A 428 4.84 29.55 18.87
N ARG A 429 4.81 30.07 17.65
CA ARG A 429 4.99 31.49 17.41
C ARG A 429 3.62 32.13 17.32
N SER A 430 3.36 32.93 18.33
CA SER A 430 2.23 33.85 18.47
C SER A 430 2.01 34.71 17.24
N ALA A 431 0.75 34.91 16.92
CA ALA A 431 0.25 35.98 16.09
C ALA A 431 0.71 37.37 16.61
N ARG A 432 1.20 38.16 15.73
CA ARG A 432 0.94 39.62 15.64
C ARG A 432 0.86 40.00 14.19
#